data_253ae54d1e7d9fca1b2eb6d18b716961
#
_entry.id   253ae54d1e7d9fca1b2eb6d18b716961
#
_cell.length_a   1.000
_cell.length_b   1.000
_cell.length_c   1.000
_cell.angle_alpha   90.00
_cell.angle_beta   90.00
_cell.angle_gamma   90.00
#
_symmetry.space_group_name_H-M   'P 1'
#
loop_
_entity.id
_entity.type
_entity.pdbx_description
1 polymer ?
#
loop_
_entity_poly.entity_id
_entity_poly.type
_entity_poly.pdbx_seq_one_letter_code
_entity_poly.pdbx_strand_id
1 'polypeptide(L)'
;EYMSLFAIADTHLSFGTDKPMDTFEGWSNYTQRLKENWNKIVDDEDYVVIAGDISWAMSFSELEADFDYINKLNGKKIILKGNHDYWWNTMSKMNKFIEEKGFDTISILHNSSYDFDGFSVCGSRGWFFDSDEEHNEKVLNREVMRLKASIESAKNEEKIVFLHYPPVYENQNCKEILNLLKEKGIKKCYYGHLHGMAAKYAFDDNFEGIDFKLISADRLKFVPLLIKKF
;
A
#
# COMPACT_ATOMS: atom_id res chain seq x y z
N GLU A 1 -22.94 13.80 3.93
CA GLU A 1 -21.52 14.05 3.56
C GLU A 1 -20.98 12.76 2.94
N TYR A 2 -20.30 12.87 1.80
CA TYR A 2 -19.70 11.70 1.14
C TYR A 2 -18.34 11.43 1.77
N MET A 3 -18.06 10.16 2.06
CA MET A 3 -16.71 9.70 2.42
C MET A 3 -15.86 9.52 1.16
N SER A 4 -14.56 9.59 1.32
CA SER A 4 -13.61 9.38 0.22
C SER A 4 -12.61 8.30 0.57
N LEU A 5 -12.21 7.53 -0.44
CA LEU A 5 -11.08 6.63 -0.39
C LEU A 5 -9.91 7.28 -1.13
N PHE A 6 -8.80 7.44 -0.44
CA PHE A 6 -7.52 7.86 -1.00
C PHE A 6 -6.51 6.72 -0.96
N ALA A 7 -5.41 6.86 -1.67
CA ALA A 7 -4.30 5.92 -1.57
C ALA A 7 -2.95 6.59 -1.81
N ILE A 8 -1.93 6.03 -1.20
CA ILE A 8 -0.51 6.35 -1.37
C ILE A 8 0.31 5.09 -1.05
N ALA A 9 1.56 5.03 -1.45
CA ALA A 9 2.48 3.97 -1.08
C ALA A 9 3.86 4.55 -0.76
N ASP A 10 4.72 3.74 -0.17
CA ASP A 10 6.15 4.04 -0.06
C ASP A 10 6.44 5.34 0.72
N THR A 11 5.87 5.45 1.89
CA THR A 11 6.10 6.59 2.78
C THR A 11 7.48 6.56 3.44
N HIS A 12 8.10 5.39 3.51
CA HIS A 12 9.48 5.19 4.01
C HIS A 12 9.81 6.02 5.25
N LEU A 13 8.92 6.02 6.24
CA LEU A 13 9.14 6.74 7.49
C LEU A 13 10.33 6.16 8.26
N SER A 14 11.04 7.00 8.97
CA SER A 14 12.24 6.63 9.73
C SER A 14 12.44 7.46 11.00
N PHE A 15 11.34 7.84 11.66
CA PHE A 15 11.44 8.58 12.92
C PHE A 15 12.10 7.79 14.05
N GLY A 16 11.98 6.47 14.03
CA GLY A 16 12.57 5.56 15.00
C GLY A 16 13.90 4.91 14.55
N THR A 17 14.39 5.24 13.35
CA THR A 17 15.61 4.64 12.75
C THR A 17 16.49 5.67 12.09
N ASP A 18 17.77 5.34 11.91
CA ASP A 18 18.72 6.18 11.16
C ASP A 18 18.72 5.79 9.66
N LYS A 19 17.67 6.17 8.95
CA LYS A 19 17.49 5.95 7.51
C LYS A 19 16.95 7.22 6.85
N PRO A 20 17.77 8.29 6.72
CA PRO A 20 17.31 9.57 6.19
C PRO A 20 16.95 9.44 4.70
N MET A 21 15.68 9.73 4.36
CA MET A 21 15.20 9.77 2.97
C MET A 21 15.45 11.11 2.30
N ASP A 22 15.64 12.18 3.04
CA ASP A 22 15.88 13.54 2.55
C ASP A 22 17.22 13.73 1.83
N THR A 23 18.09 12.73 1.82
CA THR A 23 19.26 12.67 0.96
C THR A 23 18.94 12.36 -0.51
N PHE A 24 17.73 11.86 -0.79
CA PHE A 24 17.28 11.55 -2.14
C PHE A 24 16.60 12.76 -2.79
N GLU A 25 16.79 12.90 -4.11
CA GLU A 25 16.15 13.97 -4.88
C GLU A 25 14.61 13.91 -4.72
N GLY A 26 14.01 15.06 -4.39
CA GLY A 26 12.57 15.18 -4.23
C GLY A 26 12.04 14.82 -2.83
N TRP A 27 12.88 14.25 -1.94
CA TRP A 27 12.47 13.83 -0.60
C TRP A 27 12.75 14.84 0.51
N SER A 28 13.36 15.98 0.20
CA SER A 28 13.65 17.01 1.20
C SER A 28 12.39 17.43 1.96
N ASN A 29 12.46 17.40 3.30
CA ASN A 29 11.36 17.75 4.20
C ASN A 29 10.02 17.04 3.89
N TYR A 30 10.10 15.80 3.40
CA TYR A 30 8.92 15.11 2.85
C TYR A 30 7.86 14.78 3.89
N THR A 31 8.24 14.49 5.12
CA THR A 31 7.26 14.16 6.18
C THR A 31 6.38 15.36 6.52
N GLN A 32 6.93 16.57 6.55
CA GLN A 32 6.14 17.77 6.75
C GLN A 32 5.23 18.04 5.55
N ARG A 33 5.75 17.93 4.33
CA ARG A 33 4.97 18.10 3.09
C ARG A 33 3.85 17.06 2.99
N LEU A 34 4.14 15.79 3.30
CA LEU A 34 3.14 14.72 3.32
C LEU A 34 2.02 15.06 4.30
N LYS A 35 2.34 15.47 5.53
CA LYS A 35 1.36 15.83 6.54
C LYS A 35 0.48 17.01 6.10
N GLU A 36 1.08 18.07 5.58
CA GLU A 36 0.35 19.25 5.11
C GLU A 36 -0.58 18.92 3.94
N ASN A 37 -0.06 18.21 2.93
CA ASN A 37 -0.84 17.80 1.76
C ASN A 37 -1.98 16.85 2.14
N TRP A 38 -1.69 15.88 3.00
CA TRP A 38 -2.66 14.89 3.47
C TRP A 38 -3.81 15.55 4.22
N ASN A 39 -3.49 16.32 5.26
CA ASN A 39 -4.51 16.94 6.11
C ASN A 39 -5.29 18.07 5.43
N LYS A 40 -4.83 18.54 4.27
CA LYS A 40 -5.56 19.49 3.43
C LYS A 40 -6.71 18.86 2.64
N ILE A 41 -6.60 17.57 2.31
CA ILE A 41 -7.55 16.91 1.39
C ILE A 41 -8.28 15.71 1.98
N VAL A 42 -7.76 15.14 3.07
CA VAL A 42 -8.33 13.99 3.77
C VAL A 42 -9.03 14.48 5.04
N ASP A 43 -10.30 14.16 5.18
CA ASP A 43 -11.09 14.43 6.38
C ASP A 43 -11.04 13.23 7.36
N ASP A 44 -11.45 13.44 8.61
CA ASP A 44 -11.37 12.41 9.67
C ASP A 44 -12.20 11.16 9.36
N GLU A 45 -13.29 11.30 8.60
CA GLU A 45 -14.14 10.16 8.21
C GLU A 45 -13.68 9.44 6.95
N ASP A 46 -12.73 10.01 6.21
CA ASP A 46 -12.18 9.40 5.00
C ASP A 46 -11.27 8.20 5.30
N TYR A 47 -10.95 7.46 4.26
CA TYR A 47 -10.02 6.33 4.32
C TYR A 47 -8.84 6.54 3.40
N VAL A 48 -7.67 6.07 3.84
CA VAL A 48 -6.45 6.10 3.03
C VAL A 48 -5.78 4.73 3.06
N VAL A 49 -5.60 4.12 1.90
CA VAL A 49 -4.77 2.92 1.77
C VAL A 49 -3.31 3.33 1.64
N ILE A 50 -2.44 2.73 2.48
CA ILE A 50 -0.99 2.86 2.34
C ILE A 50 -0.44 1.53 1.85
N ALA A 51 -0.06 1.49 0.58
CA ALA A 51 0.26 0.25 -0.15
C ALA A 51 1.72 -0.20 0.02
N GLY A 52 2.16 -0.36 1.27
CA GLY A 52 3.47 -0.92 1.60
C GLY A 52 4.62 0.07 1.67
N ASP A 53 5.77 -0.43 2.11
CA ASP A 53 6.98 0.34 2.40
C ASP A 53 6.70 1.57 3.26
N ILE A 54 6.05 1.31 4.39
CA ILE A 54 5.54 2.34 5.30
C ILE A 54 6.69 2.90 6.15
N SER A 55 7.53 2.03 6.68
CA SER A 55 8.57 2.36 7.66
C SER A 55 9.81 1.50 7.50
N TRP A 56 10.97 2.09 7.73
CA TRP A 56 12.26 1.41 7.80
C TRP A 56 12.50 0.68 9.13
N ALA A 57 11.56 0.70 10.06
CA ALA A 57 11.68 0.04 11.35
C ALA A 57 11.97 -1.46 11.21
N MET A 58 12.82 -1.98 12.07
CA MET A 58 13.15 -3.40 12.17
C MET A 58 12.38 -4.10 13.30
N SER A 59 11.73 -3.32 14.17
CA SER A 59 11.00 -3.80 15.35
C SER A 59 9.82 -2.88 15.66
N PHE A 60 8.91 -3.33 16.52
CA PHE A 60 7.81 -2.50 17.01
C PHE A 60 8.28 -1.30 17.82
N SER A 61 9.39 -1.42 18.54
CA SER A 61 9.99 -0.30 19.28
C SER A 61 10.41 0.83 18.36
N GLU A 62 11.03 0.50 17.23
CA GLU A 62 11.42 1.49 16.22
C GLU A 62 10.21 2.01 15.43
N LEU A 63 9.18 1.17 15.23
CA LEU A 63 7.96 1.50 14.49
C LEU A 63 7.06 2.51 15.20
N GLU A 64 7.12 2.57 16.53
CA GLU A 64 6.19 3.35 17.35
C GLU A 64 6.09 4.81 16.92
N ALA A 65 7.22 5.47 16.68
CA ALA A 65 7.25 6.87 16.26
C ALA A 65 6.64 7.08 14.86
N ASP A 66 6.84 6.14 13.95
CA ASP A 66 6.29 6.19 12.60
C ASP A 66 4.77 5.97 12.63
N PHE A 67 4.29 5.02 13.44
CA PHE A 67 2.86 4.79 13.60
C PHE A 67 2.16 5.92 14.35
N ASP A 68 2.81 6.55 15.33
CA ASP A 68 2.27 7.75 15.98
C ASP A 68 2.08 8.90 14.98
N TYR A 69 3.05 9.09 14.08
CA TYR A 69 2.92 10.06 13.00
C TYR A 69 1.75 9.73 12.08
N ILE A 70 1.62 8.49 11.61
CA ILE A 70 0.52 8.05 10.73
C ILE A 70 -0.82 8.16 11.45
N ASN A 71 -0.89 7.76 12.72
CA ASN A 71 -2.14 7.79 13.49
C ASN A 71 -2.69 9.21 13.66
N LYS A 72 -1.82 10.22 13.71
CA LYS A 72 -2.18 11.63 13.82
C LYS A 72 -2.56 12.30 12.50
N LEU A 73 -2.35 11.65 11.36
CA LEU A 73 -2.88 12.11 10.07
C LEU A 73 -4.38 11.90 10.03
N ASN A 74 -5.12 12.79 9.36
CA ASN A 74 -6.56 12.69 9.22
C ASN A 74 -6.99 11.37 8.55
N GLY A 75 -8.18 10.91 8.86
CA GLY A 75 -8.80 9.73 8.28
C GLY A 75 -8.32 8.40 8.85
N LYS A 76 -8.94 7.33 8.40
CA LYS A 76 -8.67 5.94 8.80
C LYS A 76 -7.70 5.31 7.79
N LYS A 77 -6.62 4.71 8.28
CA LYS A 77 -5.57 4.15 7.43
C LYS A 77 -5.71 2.64 7.35
N ILE A 78 -5.67 2.13 6.12
CA ILE A 78 -5.61 0.70 5.80
C ILE A 78 -4.24 0.42 5.23
N ILE A 79 -3.42 -0.37 5.92
CA ILE A 79 -2.03 -0.60 5.53
C ILE A 79 -1.80 -2.04 5.09
N LEU A 80 -1.01 -2.23 4.05
CA LEU A 80 -0.51 -3.53 3.60
C LEU A 80 1.01 -3.56 3.58
N LYS A 81 1.57 -4.76 3.51
CA LYS A 81 3.01 -5.00 3.58
C LYS A 81 3.73 -4.62 2.30
N GLY A 82 4.83 -3.87 2.41
CA GLY A 82 5.86 -3.74 1.39
C GLY A 82 7.06 -4.67 1.61
N ASN A 83 8.08 -4.58 0.76
CA ASN A 83 9.28 -5.40 0.90
C ASN A 83 10.24 -4.88 1.98
N HIS A 84 10.21 -3.59 2.29
CA HIS A 84 11.02 -2.97 3.33
C HIS A 84 10.32 -2.86 4.69
N ASP A 85 9.09 -3.36 4.83
CA ASP A 85 8.39 -3.41 6.11
C ASP A 85 8.91 -4.60 6.97
N TYR A 86 10.15 -4.53 7.40
CA TYR A 86 10.83 -5.59 8.17
C TYR A 86 10.23 -5.82 9.56
N TRP A 87 9.53 -4.81 10.11
CA TRP A 87 8.77 -4.87 11.36
C TRP A 87 7.54 -5.80 11.28
N TRP A 88 7.08 -6.11 10.08
CA TRP A 88 5.88 -6.90 9.84
C TRP A 88 5.93 -8.26 10.55
N ASN A 89 4.86 -8.60 11.24
CA ASN A 89 4.78 -9.78 12.09
C ASN A 89 3.44 -10.52 11.87
N THR A 90 3.08 -11.45 12.76
CA THR A 90 1.76 -12.08 12.73
C THR A 90 0.66 -11.04 13.00
N MET A 91 -0.53 -11.24 12.45
CA MET A 91 -1.68 -10.35 12.67
C MET A 91 -1.96 -10.13 14.16
N SER A 92 -1.90 -11.19 14.96
CA SER A 92 -2.11 -11.10 16.40
C SER A 92 -1.13 -10.15 17.10
N LYS A 93 0.16 -10.23 16.74
CA LYS A 93 1.19 -9.34 17.33
C LYS A 93 1.05 -7.91 16.86
N MET A 94 0.73 -7.69 15.58
CA MET A 94 0.54 -6.36 15.03
C MET A 94 -0.70 -5.69 15.62
N ASN A 95 -1.82 -6.40 15.70
CA ASN A 95 -3.05 -5.88 16.29
C ASN A 95 -2.87 -5.56 17.79
N LYS A 96 -2.18 -6.43 18.53
CA LYS A 96 -1.85 -6.16 19.93
C LYS A 96 -1.01 -4.90 20.09
N PHE A 97 0.00 -4.70 19.26
CA PHE A 97 0.83 -3.50 19.28
C PHE A 97 0.00 -2.24 18.98
N ILE A 98 -0.86 -2.28 17.96
CA ILE A 98 -1.76 -1.18 17.60
C ILE A 98 -2.68 -0.83 18.77
N GLU A 99 -3.31 -1.84 19.39
CA GLU A 99 -4.22 -1.67 20.52
C GLU A 99 -3.50 -1.10 21.76
N GLU A 100 -2.39 -1.69 22.15
CA GLU A 100 -1.60 -1.27 23.34
C GLU A 100 -1.08 0.17 23.22
N LYS A 101 -0.82 0.64 22.00
CA LYS A 101 -0.33 2.01 21.74
C LYS A 101 -1.45 3.02 21.43
N GLY A 102 -2.69 2.57 21.33
CA GLY A 102 -3.84 3.44 21.02
C GLY A 102 -3.79 4.03 19.61
N PHE A 103 -3.32 3.28 18.63
CA PHE A 103 -3.29 3.69 17.23
C PHE A 103 -4.64 3.42 16.56
N ASP A 104 -5.68 4.09 17.00
CA ASP A 104 -7.10 3.79 16.69
C ASP A 104 -7.48 3.99 15.23
N THR A 105 -6.67 4.71 14.47
CA THR A 105 -6.94 5.00 13.05
C THR A 105 -6.22 4.05 12.08
N ILE A 106 -5.41 3.11 12.58
CA ILE A 106 -4.59 2.20 11.75
C ILE A 106 -5.18 0.80 11.77
N SER A 107 -5.41 0.24 10.58
CA SER A 107 -5.88 -1.13 10.38
C SER A 107 -5.01 -1.85 9.35
N ILE A 108 -4.87 -3.17 9.51
CA ILE A 108 -4.02 -4.02 8.66
C ILE A 108 -4.86 -4.71 7.59
N LEU A 109 -4.42 -4.64 6.34
CA LEU A 109 -4.95 -5.42 5.21
C LEU A 109 -4.03 -6.62 4.94
N HIS A 110 -4.45 -7.80 5.38
CA HIS A 110 -3.69 -9.04 5.20
C HIS A 110 -4.61 -10.26 5.18
N ASN A 111 -4.68 -10.96 4.05
CA ASN A 111 -5.60 -12.08 3.82
C ASN A 111 -7.08 -11.73 4.08
N SER A 112 -7.43 -10.47 3.98
CA SER A 112 -8.75 -9.92 4.30
C SER A 112 -9.10 -8.80 3.34
N SER A 113 -10.30 -8.26 3.47
CA SER A 113 -10.79 -7.10 2.72
C SER A 113 -11.46 -6.11 3.66
N TYR A 114 -11.66 -4.89 3.17
CA TYR A 114 -12.48 -3.86 3.81
C TYR A 114 -13.66 -3.56 2.90
N ASP A 115 -14.87 -3.79 3.40
CA ASP A 115 -16.09 -3.59 2.64
C ASP A 115 -16.68 -2.22 2.93
N PHE A 116 -16.99 -1.47 1.89
CA PHE A 116 -17.64 -0.17 1.90
C PHE A 116 -19.00 -0.25 1.22
N ASP A 117 -19.72 0.86 1.14
CA ASP A 117 -20.97 0.90 0.40
C ASP A 117 -20.70 0.77 -1.12
N GLY A 118 -21.07 -0.39 -1.66
CA GLY A 118 -20.97 -0.72 -3.09
C GLY A 118 -19.61 -1.18 -3.60
N PHE A 119 -18.53 -1.20 -2.79
CA PHE A 119 -17.24 -1.72 -3.21
C PHE A 119 -16.41 -2.27 -2.05
N SER A 120 -15.37 -3.03 -2.37
CA SER A 120 -14.43 -3.58 -1.39
C SER A 120 -12.99 -3.24 -1.75
N VAL A 121 -12.18 -2.99 -0.73
CA VAL A 121 -10.72 -2.83 -0.82
C VAL A 121 -10.06 -4.16 -0.53
N CYS A 122 -9.24 -4.64 -1.46
CA CYS A 122 -8.47 -5.88 -1.36
C CYS A 122 -7.00 -5.60 -1.67
N GLY A 123 -6.11 -6.47 -1.25
CA GLY A 123 -4.71 -6.31 -1.60
C GLY A 123 -3.77 -7.26 -0.88
N SER A 124 -2.53 -7.21 -1.31
CA SER A 124 -1.39 -7.91 -0.73
C SER A 124 -0.08 -7.24 -1.18
N ARG A 125 1.05 -7.77 -0.70
CA ARG A 125 2.35 -7.32 -1.20
C ARG A 125 2.51 -7.54 -2.71
N GLY A 126 1.96 -8.62 -3.25
CA GLY A 126 2.20 -9.05 -4.61
C GLY A 126 3.57 -9.68 -4.78
N TRP A 127 4.04 -9.76 -6.02
CA TRP A 127 5.34 -10.32 -6.37
C TRP A 127 5.97 -9.53 -7.52
N PHE A 128 7.29 -9.36 -7.46
CA PHE A 128 8.09 -8.73 -8.47
C PHE A 128 9.34 -9.55 -8.76
N PHE A 129 9.71 -9.68 -10.02
CA PHE A 129 10.96 -10.33 -10.44
C PHE A 129 12.09 -9.32 -10.33
N ASP A 130 12.65 -9.18 -9.14
CA ASP A 130 13.89 -8.40 -8.96
C ASP A 130 15.09 -9.31 -9.22
N SER A 131 16.12 -8.78 -9.88
CA SER A 131 17.36 -9.49 -10.21
C SER A 131 18.11 -10.00 -8.97
N ASP A 132 17.84 -9.44 -7.81
CA ASP A 132 18.51 -9.74 -6.56
C ASP A 132 17.77 -10.80 -5.69
N GLU A 133 16.53 -11.16 -6.02
CA GLU A 133 15.81 -12.26 -5.38
C GLU A 133 15.81 -13.48 -6.33
N GLU A 134 16.37 -14.61 -5.89
CA GLU A 134 16.22 -15.87 -6.59
C GLU A 134 14.74 -16.15 -6.86
N HIS A 135 14.42 -16.56 -8.08
CA HIS A 135 13.07 -16.95 -8.48
C HIS A 135 12.54 -18.04 -7.56
N ASN A 136 11.77 -17.65 -6.55
CA ASN A 136 11.25 -18.56 -5.55
C ASN A 136 9.75 -18.80 -5.77
N GLU A 137 9.44 -19.85 -6.51
CA GLU A 137 8.05 -20.26 -6.79
C GLU A 137 7.20 -20.42 -5.53
N LYS A 138 7.78 -20.86 -4.41
CA LYS A 138 7.03 -21.00 -3.15
C LYS A 138 6.58 -19.66 -2.60
N VAL A 139 7.44 -18.65 -2.72
CA VAL A 139 7.10 -17.28 -2.27
C VAL A 139 6.06 -16.67 -3.21
N LEU A 140 6.24 -16.81 -4.52
CA LEU A 140 5.26 -16.35 -5.51
C LEU A 140 3.89 -16.99 -5.26
N ASN A 141 3.83 -18.31 -5.17
CA ASN A 141 2.57 -19.05 -4.93
C ASN A 141 1.89 -18.60 -3.61
N ARG A 142 2.66 -18.37 -2.57
CA ARG A 142 2.14 -17.86 -1.30
C ARG A 142 1.55 -16.45 -1.44
N GLU A 143 2.19 -15.55 -2.18
CA GLU A 143 1.66 -14.21 -2.42
C GLU A 143 0.40 -14.23 -3.29
N VAL A 144 0.34 -15.09 -4.30
CA VAL A 144 -0.88 -15.33 -5.09
C VAL A 144 -2.02 -15.82 -4.19
N MET A 145 -1.76 -16.77 -3.28
CA MET A 145 -2.76 -17.27 -2.34
C MET A 145 -3.25 -16.20 -1.35
N ARG A 146 -2.36 -15.33 -0.89
CA ARG A 146 -2.72 -14.19 -0.02
C ARG A 146 -3.63 -13.20 -0.72
N LEU A 147 -3.29 -12.84 -1.96
CA LEU A 147 -4.14 -11.96 -2.77
C LEU A 147 -5.49 -12.59 -3.04
N LYS A 148 -5.50 -13.88 -3.40
CA LYS A 148 -6.74 -14.66 -3.59
C LYS A 148 -7.62 -14.63 -2.34
N ALA A 149 -7.05 -14.91 -1.17
CA ALA A 149 -7.77 -14.88 0.09
C ALA A 149 -8.36 -13.49 0.38
N SER A 150 -7.60 -12.42 0.13
CA SER A 150 -8.08 -11.05 0.27
C SER A 150 -9.28 -10.78 -0.64
N ILE A 151 -9.19 -11.11 -1.93
CA ILE A 151 -10.25 -10.88 -2.91
C ILE A 151 -11.50 -11.72 -2.59
N GLU A 152 -11.33 -12.98 -2.21
CA GLU A 152 -12.44 -13.89 -1.89
C GLU A 152 -13.16 -13.55 -0.57
N SER A 153 -12.51 -12.84 0.34
CA SER A 153 -13.15 -12.36 1.58
C SER A 153 -14.07 -11.16 1.36
N ALA A 154 -13.97 -10.48 0.22
CA ALA A 154 -14.74 -9.29 -0.11
C ALA A 154 -16.19 -9.61 -0.43
N LYS A 155 -17.11 -8.82 0.14
CA LYS A 155 -18.56 -9.01 0.00
C LYS A 155 -19.15 -8.34 -1.23
N ASN A 156 -18.55 -7.24 -1.69
CA ASN A 156 -19.05 -6.48 -2.83
C ASN A 156 -18.56 -7.06 -4.16
N GLU A 157 -19.34 -6.84 -5.22
CA GLU A 157 -18.94 -7.22 -6.58
C GLU A 157 -17.79 -6.35 -7.08
N GLU A 158 -17.90 -5.03 -6.94
CA GLU A 158 -16.81 -4.11 -7.27
C GLU A 158 -15.68 -4.26 -6.24
N LYS A 159 -14.49 -4.60 -6.71
CA LYS A 159 -13.29 -4.73 -5.90
C LYS A 159 -12.17 -3.88 -6.46
N ILE A 160 -11.56 -3.08 -5.60
CA ILE A 160 -10.37 -2.27 -5.93
C ILE A 160 -9.19 -2.94 -5.25
N VAL A 161 -8.18 -3.30 -6.05
CA VAL A 161 -7.00 -4.02 -5.56
C VAL A 161 -5.82 -3.08 -5.39
N PHE A 162 -5.13 -3.22 -4.27
CA PHE A 162 -3.88 -2.55 -3.95
C PHE A 162 -2.77 -3.59 -3.78
N LEU A 163 -1.67 -3.38 -4.48
CA LEU A 163 -0.46 -4.19 -4.39
C LEU A 163 0.72 -3.30 -4.01
N HIS A 164 1.73 -3.88 -3.36
CA HIS A 164 2.98 -3.15 -3.21
C HIS A 164 3.81 -3.26 -4.50
N TYR A 165 4.03 -4.49 -4.98
CA TYR A 165 4.80 -4.72 -6.20
C TYR A 165 3.99 -4.49 -7.48
N PRO A 166 4.61 -3.92 -8.54
CA PRO A 166 3.96 -3.76 -9.83
C PRO A 166 3.75 -5.12 -10.52
N PRO A 167 2.51 -5.49 -10.90
CA PRO A 167 2.26 -6.73 -11.65
C PRO A 167 2.62 -6.60 -13.14
N VAL A 168 2.73 -5.38 -13.64
CA VAL A 168 3.19 -5.03 -14.99
C VAL A 168 4.30 -4.00 -14.88
N TYR A 169 5.48 -4.29 -15.41
CA TYR A 169 6.61 -3.37 -15.44
C TYR A 169 7.55 -3.69 -16.59
N GLU A 170 7.74 -2.76 -17.51
CA GLU A 170 8.57 -2.93 -18.72
C GLU A 170 8.20 -4.23 -19.47
N ASN A 171 9.15 -5.16 -19.56
CA ASN A 171 8.98 -6.46 -20.20
C ASN A 171 8.71 -7.59 -19.18
N GLN A 172 8.48 -7.24 -17.92
CA GLN A 172 8.28 -8.19 -16.83
C GLN A 172 6.84 -8.12 -16.33
N ASN A 173 6.07 -9.15 -16.64
CA ASN A 173 4.70 -9.28 -16.16
C ASN A 173 4.60 -10.48 -15.22
N CYS A 174 4.07 -10.26 -14.03
CA CYS A 174 3.74 -11.37 -13.12
C CYS A 174 2.44 -12.03 -13.58
N LYS A 175 2.57 -13.06 -14.44
CA LYS A 175 1.44 -13.76 -15.08
C LYS A 175 0.47 -14.34 -14.06
N GLU A 176 0.98 -14.88 -12.97
CA GLU A 176 0.21 -15.52 -11.91
C GLU A 176 -0.72 -14.50 -11.23
N ILE A 177 -0.21 -13.33 -10.89
CA ILE A 177 -1.01 -12.22 -10.33
C ILE A 177 -2.01 -11.70 -11.36
N LEU A 178 -1.57 -11.45 -12.59
CA LEU A 178 -2.45 -10.95 -13.66
C LEU A 178 -3.60 -11.91 -13.97
N ASN A 179 -3.33 -13.21 -14.03
CA ASN A 179 -4.34 -14.23 -14.26
C ASN A 179 -5.37 -14.25 -13.11
N LEU A 180 -4.91 -14.14 -11.86
CA LEU A 180 -5.81 -14.08 -10.71
C LEU A 180 -6.70 -12.83 -10.78
N LEU A 181 -6.13 -11.65 -11.06
CA LEU A 181 -6.90 -10.41 -11.18
C LEU A 181 -7.98 -10.52 -12.26
N LYS A 182 -7.65 -11.10 -13.43
CA LYS A 182 -8.61 -11.34 -14.52
C LYS A 182 -9.70 -12.34 -14.14
N GLU A 183 -9.31 -13.48 -13.58
CA GLU A 183 -10.25 -14.53 -13.10
C GLU A 183 -11.27 -13.95 -12.11
N LYS A 184 -10.83 -13.08 -11.22
CA LYS A 184 -11.66 -12.44 -10.21
C LYS A 184 -12.38 -11.17 -10.69
N GLY A 185 -12.28 -10.83 -11.97
CA GLY A 185 -13.00 -9.70 -12.56
C GLY A 185 -12.52 -8.32 -12.09
N ILE A 186 -11.29 -8.22 -11.59
CA ILE A 186 -10.73 -6.94 -11.11
C ILE A 186 -10.56 -5.98 -12.29
N LYS A 187 -10.97 -4.73 -12.09
CA LYS A 187 -10.89 -3.66 -13.10
C LYS A 187 -9.90 -2.56 -12.75
N LYS A 188 -9.53 -2.41 -11.47
CA LYS A 188 -8.62 -1.37 -10.99
C LYS A 188 -7.60 -1.98 -10.02
N CYS A 189 -6.32 -1.70 -10.29
CA CYS A 189 -5.20 -2.12 -9.46
C CYS A 189 -4.20 -0.97 -9.30
N TYR A 190 -3.98 -0.57 -8.05
CA TYR A 190 -3.00 0.44 -7.67
C TYR A 190 -1.80 -0.23 -7.03
N TYR A 191 -0.60 0.28 -7.29
CA TYR A 191 0.63 -0.33 -6.79
C TYR A 191 1.70 0.71 -6.43
N GLY A 192 2.69 0.28 -5.66
CA GLY A 192 3.82 1.08 -5.20
C GLY A 192 5.16 0.59 -5.72
N HIS A 193 6.17 0.59 -4.83
CA HIS A 193 7.51 0.04 -5.01
C HIS A 193 8.44 0.86 -5.91
N LEU A 194 7.97 1.44 -7.00
CA LEU A 194 8.81 2.15 -7.98
C LEU A 194 9.02 3.60 -7.56
N HIS A 195 10.28 4.00 -7.45
CA HIS A 195 10.72 5.34 -7.06
C HIS A 195 11.66 5.98 -8.07
N GLY A 196 11.80 7.31 -8.02
CA GLY A 196 12.77 8.07 -8.76
C GLY A 196 12.78 7.75 -10.24
N MET A 197 13.91 7.25 -10.74
CA MET A 197 14.06 6.87 -12.15
C MET A 197 13.17 5.68 -12.53
N ALA A 198 13.02 4.67 -11.67
CA ALA A 198 12.17 3.52 -11.95
C ALA A 198 10.69 3.91 -12.11
N ALA A 199 10.22 4.92 -11.37
CA ALA A 199 8.87 5.43 -11.49
C ALA A 199 8.56 6.04 -12.86
N LYS A 200 9.57 6.43 -13.64
CA LYS A 200 9.39 6.94 -15.01
C LYS A 200 8.95 5.85 -15.99
N TYR A 201 9.25 4.60 -15.69
CA TYR A 201 8.89 3.43 -16.49
C TYR A 201 7.68 2.68 -15.93
N ALA A 202 7.00 3.28 -14.95
CA ALA A 202 5.79 2.71 -14.38
C ALA A 202 4.68 2.58 -15.43
N PHE A 203 3.92 1.50 -15.33
CA PHE A 203 2.79 1.26 -16.20
C PHE A 203 1.51 1.87 -15.61
N ASP A 204 1.11 3.02 -16.14
CA ASP A 204 -0.08 3.77 -15.73
C ASP A 204 -1.13 3.75 -16.86
N ASP A 205 -1.61 2.56 -17.23
CA ASP A 205 -2.54 2.40 -18.37
C ASP A 205 -3.39 1.13 -18.18
N ASN A 206 -4.24 0.84 -19.16
CA ASN A 206 -5.02 -0.39 -19.22
C ASN A 206 -4.21 -1.55 -19.82
N PHE A 207 -4.15 -2.65 -19.09
CA PHE A 207 -3.58 -3.91 -19.55
C PHE A 207 -4.61 -5.03 -19.41
N GLU A 208 -5.00 -5.62 -20.51
CA GLU A 208 -5.96 -6.73 -20.58
C GLU A 208 -7.28 -6.47 -19.81
N GLY A 209 -7.77 -5.23 -19.84
CA GLY A 209 -9.03 -4.83 -19.21
C GLY A 209 -8.93 -4.42 -17.73
N ILE A 210 -7.71 -4.26 -17.22
CA ILE A 210 -7.43 -3.78 -15.85
C ILE A 210 -6.67 -2.46 -15.94
N ASP A 211 -7.16 -1.44 -15.27
CA ASP A 211 -6.48 -0.15 -15.15
C ASP A 211 -5.46 -0.21 -14.01
N PHE A 212 -4.18 -0.01 -14.35
CA PHE A 212 -3.07 0.04 -13.40
C PHE A 212 -2.61 1.47 -13.16
N LYS A 213 -2.20 1.77 -11.91
CA LYS A 213 -1.63 3.07 -11.58
C LYS A 213 -0.63 2.99 -10.44
N LEU A 214 0.54 3.61 -10.64
CA LEU A 214 1.55 3.80 -9.60
C LEU A 214 1.11 4.88 -8.61
N ILE A 215 1.20 4.58 -7.31
CA ILE A 215 0.85 5.48 -6.21
C ILE A 215 1.99 5.70 -5.21
N SER A 216 3.23 5.50 -5.60
CA SER A 216 4.39 5.81 -4.75
C SER A 216 4.40 7.29 -4.34
N ALA A 217 4.78 7.58 -3.12
CA ALA A 217 4.69 8.91 -2.52
C ALA A 217 5.42 9.99 -3.32
N ASP A 218 6.65 9.71 -3.78
CA ASP A 218 7.43 10.64 -4.61
C ASP A 218 6.78 10.88 -5.98
N ARG A 219 6.21 9.84 -6.61
CA ARG A 219 5.43 9.95 -7.85
C ARG A 219 4.22 10.85 -7.68
N LEU A 220 3.54 10.75 -6.55
CA LEU A 220 2.38 11.58 -6.20
C LEU A 220 2.77 12.94 -5.58
N LYS A 221 4.06 13.28 -5.51
CA LYS A 221 4.55 14.50 -4.86
C LYS A 221 4.05 14.65 -3.42
N PHE A 222 3.93 13.52 -2.73
CA PHE A 222 3.45 13.42 -1.34
C PHE A 222 2.02 13.94 -1.14
N VAL A 223 1.16 13.79 -2.15
CA VAL A 223 -0.28 14.08 -2.09
C VAL A 223 -1.04 12.76 -2.27
N PRO A 224 -1.81 12.27 -1.29
CA PRO A 224 -2.64 11.09 -1.48
C PRO A 224 -3.58 11.22 -2.69
N LEU A 225 -3.68 10.16 -3.49
CA LEU A 225 -4.52 10.12 -4.68
C LEU A 225 -5.97 9.80 -4.29
N LEU A 226 -6.92 10.60 -4.74
CA LEU A 226 -8.34 10.28 -4.62
C LEU A 226 -8.66 9.08 -5.53
N ILE A 227 -9.20 8.01 -4.94
CA ILE A 227 -9.58 6.77 -5.62
C ILE A 227 -11.08 6.74 -5.90
N LYS A 228 -11.90 7.04 -4.91
CA LYS A 228 -13.36 6.96 -5.01
C LYS A 228 -14.04 7.83 -3.95
N LYS A 229 -15.18 8.42 -4.33
CA LYS A 229 -16.15 9.01 -3.38
C LYS A 229 -17.35 8.09 -3.24
N PHE A 230 -17.90 7.96 -2.05
CA PHE A 230 -19.01 7.04 -1.75
C PHE A 230 -19.86 7.50 -0.56
#